data_3433ad81a67b691693fc7d60f2997822
#
_entry.id   3433ad81a67b691693fc7d60f2997822
#
_cell.length_a   1.000
_cell.length_b   1.000
_cell.length_c   1.000
_cell.angle_alpha   90.00
_cell.angle_beta   90.00
_cell.angle_gamma   90.00
#
_symmetry.space_group_name_H-M   'P 1'
#
loop_
_entity.id
_entity.type
_entity.pdbx_description
1 polymer ?
#
loop_
_entity_poly.entity_id
_entity_poly.type
_entity_poly.pdbx_seq_one_letter_code
_entity_poly.pdbx_strand_id
1 'polypeptide(L)' 'MGVSYNRLWKLLIDKNMKRIEMQNLTGISGNILARMVKNQYVSMETVEKICKKLGCSVDEMMEFTDDEV' A
#
# COMPACT_ATOMS: atom_id res chain seq x y z
N MET A 1 -1.13 14.42 -11.03
CA MET A 1 -0.32 13.21 -11.04
C MET A 1 -0.08 12.76 -9.61
N GLY A 2 -0.23 11.48 -9.34
CA GLY A 2 -0.08 10.99 -7.98
C GLY A 2 -0.10 9.47 -7.95
N VAL A 3 -0.39 8.93 -6.78
CA VAL A 3 -0.40 7.49 -6.56
C VAL A 3 -1.69 7.12 -5.84
N SER A 4 -2.18 5.92 -6.11
CA SER A 4 -3.34 5.37 -5.42
C SER A 4 -2.98 3.98 -4.89
N TYR A 5 -3.40 3.71 -3.67
CA TYR A 5 -3.21 2.39 -3.05
C TYR A 5 -4.54 1.64 -2.92
N ASN A 6 -5.53 2.04 -3.71
CA ASN A 6 -6.84 1.37 -3.65
C ASN A 6 -6.74 -0.12 -3.93
N ARG A 7 -5.83 -0.50 -4.81
CA ARG A 7 -5.62 -1.92 -5.12
C ARG A 7 -5.15 -2.70 -3.90
N LEU A 8 -4.30 -2.06 -3.09
CA LEU A 8 -3.83 -2.67 -1.85
C LEU A 8 -4.99 -2.88 -0.88
N TRP A 9 -5.84 -1.85 -0.74
CA TRP A 9 -6.98 -1.98 0.18
C TRP A 9 -7.93 -3.09 -0.26
N LYS A 10 -8.15 -3.22 -1.55
CA LYS A 10 -8.97 -4.32 -2.08
C LYS A 10 -8.31 -5.68 -1.83
N LEU A 11 -6.99 -5.73 -2.00
CA LEU A 11 -6.25 -6.97 -1.73
C LEU A 11 -6.37 -7.37 -0.27
N LEU A 12 -6.30 -6.41 0.64
CA LEU A 12 -6.47 -6.70 2.06
C LEU A 12 -7.86 -7.22 2.37
N ILE A 13 -8.88 -6.65 1.73
CA ILE A 13 -10.24 -7.13 1.90
C ILE A 13 -10.34 -8.59 1.43
N ASP A 14 -9.75 -8.90 0.28
CA ASP A 14 -9.76 -10.26 -0.25
C ASP A 14 -9.04 -11.23 0.68
N LYS A 15 -7.99 -10.75 1.36
CA LYS A 15 -7.24 -11.57 2.32
C LYS A 15 -7.87 -11.56 3.70
N ASN A 16 -8.98 -10.84 3.87
CA ASN A 16 -9.66 -10.73 5.16
C ASN A 16 -8.75 -10.14 6.23
N MET A 17 -7.97 -9.13 5.85
CA MET A 17 -6.94 -8.54 6.67
C MET A 17 -7.22 -7.06 6.87
N LYS A 18 -7.09 -6.58 8.12
CA LYS A 18 -7.24 -5.17 8.44
C LYS A 18 -5.92 -4.43 8.19
N ARG A 19 -6.02 -3.11 8.02
CA ARG A 19 -4.83 -2.29 7.78
C ARG A 19 -3.81 -2.42 8.91
N ILE A 20 -4.29 -2.46 10.15
CA ILE A 20 -3.39 -2.59 11.29
C ILE A 20 -2.68 -3.95 11.27
N GLU A 21 -3.36 -4.98 10.81
CA GLU A 21 -2.75 -6.30 10.68
C GLU A 21 -1.67 -6.28 9.62
N MET A 22 -1.92 -5.60 8.51
CA MET A 22 -0.92 -5.44 7.46
C MET A 22 0.28 -4.66 7.97
N GLN A 23 0.05 -3.60 8.74
CA GLN A 23 1.12 -2.82 9.33
C GLN A 23 2.01 -3.69 10.21
N ASN A 24 1.40 -4.52 11.05
CA ASN A 24 2.15 -5.39 11.95
C ASN A 24 2.92 -6.45 11.18
N LEU A 25 2.30 -7.00 10.15
CA LEU A 25 2.93 -8.05 9.34
C LEU A 25 4.13 -7.52 8.56
N THR A 26 4.01 -6.35 7.98
CA THR A 26 5.04 -5.78 7.12
C THR A 26 6.10 -5.01 7.89
N GLY A 27 5.78 -4.59 9.11
CA GLY A 27 6.71 -3.82 9.92
C GLY A 27 6.82 -2.35 9.55
N ILE A 28 5.91 -1.84 8.72
CA ILE A 28 5.92 -0.41 8.39
C ILE A 28 5.40 0.40 9.58
N SER A 29 5.82 1.67 9.65
CA SER A 29 5.41 2.54 10.74
C SER A 29 3.98 3.04 10.52
N GLY A 30 3.37 3.52 11.61
CA GLY A 30 2.05 4.13 11.50
C GLY A 30 2.05 5.37 10.62
N ASN A 31 3.16 6.12 10.61
CA ASN A 31 3.29 7.28 9.73
C ASN A 31 3.25 6.88 8.26
N ILE A 32 3.90 5.79 7.92
CA ILE A 32 3.89 5.30 6.54
C ILE A 32 2.48 4.86 6.15
N LEU A 33 1.81 4.12 7.04
CA LEU A 33 0.44 3.71 6.78
C LEU A 33 -0.48 4.91 6.59
N ALA A 34 -0.31 5.95 7.42
CA ALA A 34 -1.12 7.15 7.30
C ALA A 34 -0.91 7.84 5.95
N ARG A 35 0.32 7.87 5.47
CA ARG A 35 0.61 8.43 4.16
C ARG A 35 -0.08 7.65 3.04
N MET A 36 -0.07 6.33 3.16
CA MET A 36 -0.69 5.49 2.15
C MET A 36 -2.20 5.70 2.13
N VAL A 37 -2.82 5.87 3.28
CA VAL A 37 -4.25 6.16 3.35
C VAL A 37 -4.58 7.47 2.63
N LYS A 38 -3.65 8.42 2.67
CA LYS A 38 -3.81 9.71 2.01
C LYS A 38 -3.29 9.73 0.56
N ASN A 39 -2.90 8.57 0.04
CA ASN A 39 -2.36 8.45 -1.32
C ASN A 39 -1.11 9.31 -1.51
N GLN A 40 -0.24 9.32 -0.51
CA GLN A 40 1.05 10.00 -0.59
C GLN A 40 2.14 9.00 -0.95
N TYR A 41 3.23 9.51 -1.49
CA TYR A 41 4.34 8.65 -1.89
C TYR A 41 5.04 8.06 -0.69
N VAL A 42 5.49 6.82 -0.84
CA VAL A 42 6.32 6.15 0.13
C VAL A 42 7.55 5.63 -0.60
N SER A 43 8.58 5.22 0.16
CA SER A 43 9.82 4.75 -0.45
C SER A 43 9.61 3.41 -1.15
N MET A 44 10.46 3.15 -2.14
CA MET A 44 10.43 1.84 -2.81
C MET A 44 10.77 0.72 -1.87
N GLU A 45 11.58 0.99 -0.86
CA GLU A 45 11.88 -0.01 0.17
C GLU A 45 10.62 -0.45 0.90
N THR A 46 9.75 0.52 1.21
CA THR A 46 8.47 0.23 1.83
C THR A 46 7.60 -0.62 0.91
N VAL A 47 7.56 -0.26 -0.37
CA VAL A 47 6.80 -1.02 -1.37
C VAL A 47 7.30 -2.46 -1.43
N GLU A 48 8.61 -2.63 -1.43
CA GLU A 48 9.22 -3.97 -1.48
C GLU A 48 8.81 -4.80 -0.27
N LYS A 49 8.87 -4.20 0.92
CA LYS A 49 8.47 -4.90 2.14
C LYS A 49 7.03 -5.41 2.05
N ILE A 50 6.14 -4.54 1.59
CA ILE A 50 4.73 -4.89 1.51
C ILE A 50 4.52 -6.01 0.50
N CYS A 51 5.13 -5.88 -0.67
CA CYS A 51 5.00 -6.89 -1.72
C CYS A 51 5.50 -8.25 -1.26
N LYS A 52 6.65 -8.28 -0.60
CA LYS A 52 7.23 -9.54 -0.16
C LYS A 52 6.42 -10.20 0.94
N LYS A 53 5.91 -9.41 1.87
CA LYS A 53 5.14 -9.95 2.99
C LYS A 53 3.76 -10.41 2.57
N LEU A 54 3.14 -9.73 1.62
CA LEU A 54 1.82 -10.08 1.14
C LEU A 54 1.84 -11.04 -0.04
N GLY A 55 3.02 -11.26 -0.62
CA GLY A 55 3.14 -12.13 -1.78
C GLY A 55 2.47 -11.57 -3.02
N CYS A 56 2.56 -10.26 -3.21
CA CYS A 56 1.93 -9.62 -4.36
C CYS A 56 2.97 -8.83 -5.16
N SER A 57 2.60 -8.44 -6.36
CA SER A 57 3.44 -7.58 -7.19
C SER A 57 3.08 -6.11 -6.96
N VAL A 58 3.92 -5.22 -7.46
CA VAL A 58 3.72 -3.78 -7.26
C VAL A 58 2.39 -3.33 -7.86
N ASP A 59 2.05 -3.80 -9.05
CA ASP A 59 0.83 -3.39 -9.73
C ASP A 59 -0.43 -3.96 -9.06
N GLU A 60 -0.27 -4.94 -8.19
CA GLU A 60 -1.40 -5.46 -7.42
C GLU A 60 -1.68 -4.61 -6.18
N MET A 61 -0.76 -3.73 -5.80
CA MET A 61 -0.96 -2.93 -4.59
C MET A 61 -1.10 -1.44 -4.87
N MET A 62 -0.60 -0.95 -5.99
CA MET A 62 -0.64 0.49 -6.25
C MET A 62 -0.68 0.78 -7.74
N GLU A 63 -1.06 1.99 -8.07
CA GLU A 63 -1.04 2.48 -9.44
C GLU A 63 -0.80 3.98 -9.40
N PHE A 64 -0.27 4.52 -10.48
CA PHE A 64 -0.15 5.95 -10.60
C PHE A 64 -1.45 6.52 -11.15
N THR A 65 -1.85 7.64 -10.59
CA THR A 65 -3.06 8.31 -11.06
C THR A 65 -2.69 9.37 -12.07
N ASP A 66 -3.60 9.64 -12.96
CA ASP A 66 -3.40 10.65 -13.99
C ASP A 66 -4.47 11.71 -13.84
N ASP A 67 -4.65 12.16 -12.62
CA ASP A 67 -5.69 13.11 -12.27
C ASP A 67 -5.18 14.54 -12.30
N GLU A 68 -4.18 14.80 -13.07
CA GLU A 68 -3.71 16.15 -13.26
C GLU A 68 -4.79 16.95 -14.00
N VAL A 69 -4.73 18.18 -13.86
CA VAL A 69 -5.77 19.03 -14.43
C VAL A 69 -5.25 19.91 -15.54
#